data_2773742381bad7717a67ad191761e833
#
_entry.id   2773742381bad7717a67ad191761e833
#
_cell.length_a   1.000
_cell.length_b   1.000
_cell.length_c   1.000
_cell.angle_alpha   90.00
_cell.angle_beta   90.00
_cell.angle_gamma   90.00
#
_symmetry.space_group_name_H-M   'P 1'
#
loop_
_entity.id
_entity.type
_entity.pdbx_description
1 polymer ?
#
loop_
_entity_poly.entity_id
_entity_poly.type
_entity_poly.pdbx_seq_one_letter_code
_entity_poly.pdbx_strand_id
1 'polypeptide(L)'
;DAMYTDPAQAQEFVERTGCDSLAIAIGTSHGAYKFKGEAKLRFDILKEIKERIPNTPIVLHGASTVIPELVEMCNKYGGDIPGAKGVPDEILHEASISGVSKINVDTDLRLAMTAGIRKEFAENPNVFDPRKYLGEARELIKETVKHKMVDVFGSANKA
;
A
#
# COMPACT_ATOMS: atom_id res chain seq x y z
N ASP A 1 2.69 -19.90 9.09
CA ASP A 1 1.73 -19.19 9.95
C ASP A 1 2.11 -17.71 9.99
N ALA A 2 1.12 -16.83 9.79
CA ALA A 2 1.37 -15.40 9.92
C ALA A 2 1.67 -15.07 11.38
N MET A 3 2.82 -14.42 11.63
CA MET A 3 3.12 -13.89 12.96
C MET A 3 2.47 -12.51 13.09
N TYR A 4 1.52 -12.40 14.01
CA TYR A 4 0.92 -11.12 14.37
C TYR A 4 1.68 -10.46 15.50
N THR A 5 1.61 -9.14 15.57
CA THR A 5 2.17 -8.41 16.72
C THR A 5 1.37 -8.72 17.99
N ASP A 6 2.06 -9.13 19.05
CA ASP A 6 1.48 -9.29 20.37
C ASP A 6 1.29 -7.90 21.03
N PRO A 7 0.07 -7.54 21.49
CA PRO A 7 -0.19 -6.22 22.04
C PRO A 7 0.60 -5.88 23.31
N ALA A 8 0.89 -6.87 24.17
CA ALA A 8 1.67 -6.64 25.39
C ALA A 8 3.15 -6.40 25.06
N GLN A 9 3.69 -7.14 24.09
CA GLN A 9 5.05 -6.91 23.59
C GLN A 9 5.17 -5.55 22.89
N ALA A 10 4.15 -5.12 22.15
CA ALA A 10 4.12 -3.80 21.53
C ALA A 10 4.20 -2.69 22.58
N GLN A 11 3.44 -2.82 23.67
CA GLN A 11 3.48 -1.89 24.80
C GLN A 11 4.87 -1.86 25.45
N GLU A 12 5.42 -3.03 25.84
CA GLU A 12 6.75 -3.12 26.42
C GLU A 12 7.83 -2.50 25.52
N PHE A 13 7.75 -2.76 24.21
CA PHE A 13 8.70 -2.21 23.25
C PHE A 13 8.67 -0.69 23.24
N VAL A 14 7.49 -0.08 23.17
CA VAL A 14 7.34 1.39 23.18
C VAL A 14 7.83 1.99 24.49
N GLU A 15 7.46 1.40 25.64
CA GLU A 15 7.88 1.88 26.97
C GLU A 15 9.40 1.82 27.16
N ARG A 16 10.05 0.77 26.65
CA ARG A 16 11.51 0.58 26.80
C ARG A 16 12.34 1.38 25.80
N THR A 17 11.81 1.62 24.60
CA THR A 17 12.58 2.30 23.55
C THR A 17 12.26 3.78 23.42
N GLY A 18 11.06 4.21 23.82
CA GLY A 18 10.58 5.58 23.62
C GLY A 18 10.44 5.94 22.14
N CYS A 19 10.16 4.98 21.24
CA CYS A 19 10.07 5.25 19.82
C CYS A 19 8.87 6.15 19.49
N ASP A 20 9.04 7.02 18.48
CA ASP A 20 8.02 8.00 18.05
C ASP A 20 6.86 7.38 17.30
N SER A 21 7.04 6.20 16.71
CA SER A 21 6.00 5.44 16.00
C SER A 21 6.34 3.95 15.97
N LEU A 22 5.33 3.10 15.84
CA LEU A 22 5.51 1.65 15.81
C LEU A 22 4.85 1.03 14.59
N ALA A 23 5.62 0.27 13.80
CA ALA A 23 5.07 -0.58 12.75
C ALA A 23 4.63 -1.93 13.34
N ILE A 24 3.41 -2.36 13.00
CA ILE A 24 2.81 -3.58 13.52
C ILE A 24 2.45 -4.55 12.41
N ALA A 25 2.38 -5.84 12.74
CA ALA A 25 1.93 -6.91 11.86
C ALA A 25 0.52 -7.35 12.26
N ILE A 26 -0.46 -7.05 11.43
CA ILE A 26 -1.86 -7.43 11.62
C ILE A 26 -2.44 -8.20 10.44
N GLY A 27 -1.57 -8.78 9.58
CA GLY A 27 -1.99 -9.63 8.46
C GLY A 27 -1.67 -9.09 7.06
N THR A 28 -0.93 -7.99 6.96
CA THR A 28 -0.39 -7.52 5.67
C THR A 28 0.87 -8.29 5.27
N SER A 29 1.18 -8.28 3.97
CA SER A 29 2.39 -8.89 3.42
C SER A 29 2.97 -8.03 2.30
N HIS A 30 4.28 -8.11 2.08
CA HIS A 30 4.95 -7.35 1.01
C HIS A 30 4.84 -8.05 -0.36
N GLY A 31 4.93 -7.26 -1.45
CA GLY A 31 4.95 -7.74 -2.83
C GLY A 31 3.60 -7.68 -3.55
N ALA A 32 3.57 -8.18 -4.79
CA ALA A 32 2.38 -8.19 -5.66
C ALA A 32 1.50 -9.46 -5.50
N TYR A 33 2.01 -10.48 -4.83
CA TYR A 33 1.34 -11.77 -4.61
C TYR A 33 1.15 -12.03 -3.12
N LYS A 34 0.40 -11.14 -2.48
CA LYS A 34 0.32 -11.08 -1.01
C LYS A 34 -0.53 -12.19 -0.40
N PHE A 35 -1.58 -12.61 -1.10
CA PHE A 35 -2.58 -13.50 -0.54
C PHE A 35 -2.93 -14.63 -1.51
N LYS A 36 -3.04 -15.88 -0.98
CA LYS A 36 -3.64 -17.00 -1.70
C LYS A 36 -5.17 -16.97 -1.68
N GLY A 37 -5.78 -16.06 -0.91
CA GLY A 37 -7.21 -15.87 -0.72
C GLY A 37 -7.55 -14.41 -0.46
N GLU A 38 -8.61 -14.15 0.31
CA GLU A 38 -8.99 -12.81 0.73
C GLU A 38 -8.03 -12.25 1.79
N ALA A 39 -7.69 -10.97 1.66
CA ALA A 39 -6.94 -10.25 2.68
C ALA A 39 -7.81 -10.08 3.93
N LYS A 40 -7.32 -10.53 5.08
CA LYS A 40 -7.99 -10.35 6.37
C LYS A 40 -7.03 -9.70 7.33
N LEU A 41 -7.33 -8.46 7.71
CA LEU A 41 -6.58 -7.78 8.77
C LEU A 41 -7.22 -8.06 10.15
N ARG A 42 -6.36 -8.17 11.14
CA ARG A 42 -6.74 -8.40 12.54
C ARG A 42 -6.98 -7.04 13.23
N PHE A 43 -8.16 -6.45 12.98
CA PHE A 43 -8.57 -5.20 13.62
C PHE A 43 -8.77 -5.31 15.13
N ASP A 44 -9.05 -6.51 15.64
CA ASP A 44 -9.05 -6.81 17.07
C ASP A 44 -7.67 -6.57 17.71
N ILE A 45 -6.59 -7.00 17.08
CA ILE A 45 -5.21 -6.74 17.53
C ILE A 45 -4.88 -5.25 17.43
N LEU A 46 -5.25 -4.58 16.32
CA LEU A 46 -5.05 -3.14 16.17
C LEU A 46 -5.72 -2.36 17.29
N LYS A 47 -6.98 -2.70 17.60
CA LYS A 47 -7.74 -2.06 18.68
C LYS A 47 -7.04 -2.24 20.03
N GLU A 48 -6.66 -3.45 20.39
CA GLU A 48 -5.98 -3.71 21.66
C GLU A 48 -4.63 -2.97 21.77
N ILE A 49 -3.84 -2.94 20.68
CA ILE A 49 -2.59 -2.16 20.65
C ILE A 49 -2.88 -0.68 20.88
N LYS A 50 -3.90 -0.09 20.21
CA LYS A 50 -4.26 1.31 20.39
C LYS A 50 -4.74 1.64 21.81
N GLU A 51 -5.42 0.72 22.47
CA GLU A 51 -5.82 0.87 23.87
C GLU A 51 -4.60 0.89 24.81
N ARG A 52 -3.57 0.07 24.54
CA ARG A 52 -2.34 -0.02 25.35
C ARG A 52 -1.36 1.13 25.11
N ILE A 53 -1.24 1.60 23.87
CA ILE A 53 -0.31 2.68 23.47
C ILE A 53 -1.03 3.81 22.71
N PRO A 54 -2.01 4.49 23.34
CA PRO A 54 -2.92 5.43 22.67
C PRO A 54 -2.21 6.60 22.01
N ASN A 55 -1.06 7.01 22.52
CA ASN A 55 -0.31 8.18 22.05
C ASN A 55 0.76 7.83 21.01
N THR A 56 0.99 6.54 20.72
CA THR A 56 1.98 6.11 19.74
C THR A 56 1.34 5.97 18.37
N PRO A 57 1.81 6.70 17.34
CA PRO A 57 1.37 6.53 15.95
C PRO A 57 1.66 5.12 15.45
N ILE A 58 0.65 4.49 14.83
CA ILE A 58 0.77 3.14 14.28
C ILE A 58 1.02 3.20 12.78
N VAL A 59 1.99 2.39 12.32
CA VAL A 59 2.39 2.28 10.93
C VAL A 59 2.04 0.90 10.37
N LEU A 60 1.45 0.87 9.19
CA LEU A 60 1.14 -0.35 8.46
C LEU A 60 2.04 -0.48 7.22
N HIS A 61 2.80 -1.58 7.17
CA HIS A 61 3.60 -1.98 6.02
C HIS A 61 2.90 -3.07 5.19
N GLY A 62 3.38 -3.31 3.96
CA GLY A 62 2.87 -4.36 3.10
C GLY A 62 1.40 -4.15 2.66
N ALA A 63 0.95 -2.91 2.60
CA ALA A 63 -0.44 -2.52 2.47
C ALA A 63 -0.84 -2.00 1.07
N SER A 64 -0.03 -2.21 0.02
CA SER A 64 -0.44 -1.84 -1.35
C SER A 64 -1.65 -2.66 -1.80
N THR A 65 -2.54 -2.03 -2.55
CA THR A 65 -3.77 -2.66 -3.08
C THR A 65 -3.47 -3.61 -4.22
N VAL A 66 -2.38 -3.38 -4.97
CA VAL A 66 -2.10 -4.07 -6.24
C VAL A 66 -3.25 -3.80 -7.21
N ILE A 67 -3.41 -2.53 -7.59
CA ILE A 67 -4.53 -1.98 -8.33
C ILE A 67 -4.79 -2.79 -9.61
N PRO A 68 -5.99 -3.43 -9.75
CA PRO A 68 -6.27 -4.35 -10.86
C PRO A 68 -6.10 -3.71 -12.24
N GLU A 69 -6.52 -2.48 -12.41
CA GLU A 69 -6.43 -1.74 -13.68
C GLU A 69 -4.98 -1.53 -14.12
N LEU A 70 -4.07 -1.32 -13.17
CA LEU A 70 -2.64 -1.21 -13.46
C LEU A 70 -2.01 -2.56 -13.82
N VAL A 71 -2.46 -3.65 -13.18
CA VAL A 71 -2.05 -5.02 -13.54
C VAL A 71 -2.52 -5.36 -14.95
N GLU A 72 -3.80 -5.09 -15.27
CA GLU A 72 -4.36 -5.28 -16.60
C GLU A 72 -3.62 -4.47 -17.66
N MET A 73 -3.32 -3.21 -17.38
CA MET A 73 -2.53 -2.36 -18.27
C MET A 73 -1.12 -2.91 -18.48
N CYS A 74 -0.43 -3.35 -17.44
CA CYS A 74 0.87 -4.00 -17.57
C CYS A 74 0.80 -5.23 -18.49
N ASN A 75 -0.20 -6.09 -18.27
CA ASN A 75 -0.35 -7.34 -19.05
C ASN A 75 -0.74 -7.05 -20.51
N LYS A 76 -1.65 -6.08 -20.74
CA LYS A 76 -2.05 -5.65 -22.08
C LYS A 76 -0.86 -5.21 -22.93
N TYR A 77 0.11 -4.54 -22.33
CA TYR A 77 1.28 -4.00 -23.02
C TYR A 77 2.55 -4.86 -22.81
N GLY A 78 2.39 -6.19 -22.83
CA GLY A 78 3.48 -7.16 -22.87
C GLY A 78 4.05 -7.55 -21.50
N GLY A 79 3.33 -7.29 -20.42
CA GLY A 79 3.63 -7.84 -19.10
C GLY A 79 3.09 -9.26 -18.93
N ASP A 80 3.54 -9.92 -17.87
CA ASP A 80 3.03 -11.22 -17.43
C ASP A 80 2.99 -11.22 -15.89
N ILE A 81 1.90 -10.68 -15.33
CA ILE A 81 1.70 -10.52 -13.88
C ILE A 81 0.37 -11.21 -13.50
N PRO A 82 0.26 -12.54 -13.67
CA PRO A 82 -0.99 -13.24 -13.40
C PRO A 82 -1.27 -13.34 -11.89
N GLY A 83 -2.54 -13.13 -11.50
CA GLY A 83 -3.00 -13.38 -10.13
C GLY A 83 -2.43 -12.45 -9.06
N ALA A 84 -1.84 -11.32 -9.44
CA ALA A 84 -1.38 -10.31 -8.50
C ALA A 84 -2.56 -9.74 -7.70
N LYS A 85 -2.45 -9.73 -6.37
CA LYS A 85 -3.47 -9.24 -5.43
C LYS A 85 -2.83 -8.57 -4.23
N GLY A 86 -3.47 -7.52 -3.73
CA GLY A 86 -3.07 -6.80 -2.52
C GLY A 86 -4.20 -6.68 -1.51
N VAL A 87 -4.13 -5.66 -0.68
CA VAL A 87 -5.16 -5.34 0.31
C VAL A 87 -6.21 -4.44 -0.35
N PRO A 88 -7.51 -4.79 -0.33
CA PRO A 88 -8.56 -3.94 -0.85
C PRO A 88 -8.58 -2.54 -0.25
N ASP A 89 -8.98 -1.54 -1.04
CA ASP A 89 -9.03 -0.14 -0.60
C ASP A 89 -9.98 0.08 0.58
N GLU A 90 -11.08 -0.66 0.63
CA GLU A 90 -12.05 -0.62 1.74
C GLU A 90 -11.42 -1.05 3.07
N ILE A 91 -10.58 -2.09 3.04
CA ILE A 91 -9.84 -2.57 4.22
C ILE A 91 -8.78 -1.55 4.66
N LEU A 92 -8.13 -0.89 3.71
CA LEU A 92 -7.17 0.18 4.02
C LEU A 92 -7.86 1.43 4.57
N HIS A 93 -9.04 1.76 4.04
CA HIS A 93 -9.87 2.82 4.59
C HIS A 93 -10.29 2.50 6.03
N GLU A 94 -10.77 1.29 6.29
CA GLU A 94 -11.11 0.83 7.64
C GLU A 94 -9.90 0.93 8.58
N ALA A 95 -8.70 0.52 8.13
CA ALA A 95 -7.48 0.64 8.92
C ALA A 95 -7.16 2.11 9.26
N SER A 96 -7.34 3.03 8.30
CA SER A 96 -7.06 4.46 8.51
C SER A 96 -7.98 5.09 9.57
N ILE A 97 -9.26 4.74 9.58
CA ILE A 97 -10.23 5.24 10.58
C ILE A 97 -10.15 4.48 11.91
N SER A 98 -9.56 3.29 11.93
CA SER A 98 -9.38 2.46 13.14
C SER A 98 -8.10 2.76 13.92
N GLY A 99 -7.35 3.80 13.53
CA GLY A 99 -6.21 4.31 14.30
C GLY A 99 -4.83 4.02 13.73
N VAL A 100 -4.73 3.54 12.48
CA VAL A 100 -3.48 3.53 11.74
C VAL A 100 -3.15 4.96 11.30
N SER A 101 -1.97 5.45 11.67
CA SER A 101 -1.52 6.83 11.40
C SER A 101 -0.74 6.96 10.10
N LYS A 102 -0.15 5.86 9.61
CA LYS A 102 0.65 5.84 8.38
C LYS A 102 0.50 4.49 7.67
N ILE A 103 0.24 4.54 6.38
CA ILE A 103 0.15 3.35 5.52
C ILE A 103 1.20 3.47 4.40
N ASN A 104 2.09 2.48 4.31
CA ASN A 104 3.12 2.46 3.28
C ASN A 104 2.58 1.83 1.99
N VAL A 105 2.77 2.54 0.87
CA VAL A 105 2.38 2.10 -0.48
C VAL A 105 3.61 2.10 -1.38
N ASP A 106 3.96 0.97 -1.97
CA ASP A 106 5.09 0.82 -2.88
C ASP A 106 4.69 0.08 -4.17
N THR A 107 4.11 -1.11 -4.07
CA THR A 107 3.78 -1.95 -5.24
C THR A 107 2.86 -1.23 -6.23
N ASP A 108 1.88 -0.47 -5.75
CA ASP A 108 0.96 0.29 -6.62
C ASP A 108 1.72 1.33 -7.46
N LEU A 109 2.72 2.00 -6.86
CA LEU A 109 3.53 2.99 -7.57
C LEU A 109 4.47 2.35 -8.60
N ARG A 110 5.02 1.16 -8.27
CA ARG A 110 5.81 0.37 -9.23
C ARG A 110 4.97 -0.11 -10.40
N LEU A 111 3.75 -0.57 -10.15
CA LEU A 111 2.80 -0.97 -11.19
C LEU A 111 2.42 0.22 -12.08
N ALA A 112 2.09 1.37 -11.48
CA ALA A 112 1.77 2.58 -12.22
C ALA A 112 2.93 3.02 -13.13
N MET A 113 4.16 3.02 -12.60
CA MET A 113 5.36 3.33 -13.39
C MET A 113 5.56 2.35 -14.53
N THR A 114 5.47 1.05 -14.25
CA THR A 114 5.69 0.00 -15.24
C THR A 114 4.62 0.02 -16.32
N ALA A 115 3.35 0.21 -15.93
CA ALA A 115 2.21 0.28 -16.86
C ALA A 115 2.36 1.46 -17.83
N GLY A 116 2.71 2.64 -17.32
CA GLY A 116 2.90 3.84 -18.15
C GLY A 116 4.06 3.70 -19.13
N ILE A 117 5.20 3.17 -18.69
CA ILE A 117 6.35 2.93 -19.58
C ILE A 117 6.02 1.90 -20.67
N ARG A 118 5.39 0.78 -20.30
CA ARG A 118 5.00 -0.26 -21.26
C ARG A 118 4.00 0.26 -22.29
N LYS A 119 2.99 1.01 -21.85
CA LYS A 119 2.01 1.66 -22.73
C LYS A 119 2.70 2.57 -23.72
N GLU A 120 3.56 3.47 -23.24
CA GLU A 120 4.26 4.44 -24.10
C GLU A 120 5.13 3.76 -25.15
N PHE A 121 5.88 2.72 -24.81
CA PHE A 121 6.69 1.98 -25.79
C PHE A 121 5.86 1.19 -26.79
N ALA A 122 4.68 0.71 -26.42
CA ALA A 122 3.79 -0.03 -27.31
C ALA A 122 3.06 0.90 -28.30
N GLU A 123 2.59 2.06 -27.81
CA GLU A 123 1.82 3.01 -28.61
C GLU A 123 2.72 3.95 -29.44
N ASN A 124 3.93 4.23 -28.95
CA ASN A 124 4.91 5.12 -29.57
C ASN A 124 6.28 4.44 -29.70
N PRO A 125 6.45 3.43 -30.57
CA PRO A 125 7.66 2.59 -30.62
C PRO A 125 8.95 3.35 -30.98
N ASN A 126 8.85 4.56 -31.49
CA ASN A 126 10.00 5.42 -31.81
C ASN A 126 10.49 6.26 -30.62
N VAL A 127 9.77 6.21 -29.47
CA VAL A 127 10.17 6.95 -28.28
C VAL A 127 11.38 6.31 -27.62
N PHE A 128 12.43 7.11 -27.43
CA PHE A 128 13.65 6.69 -26.72
C PHE A 128 14.09 7.69 -25.63
N ASP A 129 13.48 8.90 -25.58
CA ASP A 129 13.81 9.92 -24.60
C ASP A 129 13.12 9.63 -23.25
N PRO A 130 13.89 9.45 -22.15
CA PRO A 130 13.31 9.22 -20.82
C PRO A 130 12.32 10.28 -20.38
N ARG A 131 12.50 11.53 -20.76
CA ARG A 131 11.56 12.63 -20.45
C ARG A 131 10.18 12.39 -21.06
N LYS A 132 10.09 11.58 -22.13
CA LYS A 132 8.83 11.21 -22.79
C LYS A 132 8.21 10.00 -22.09
N TYR A 133 8.87 8.82 -22.13
CA TYR A 133 8.26 7.61 -21.59
C TYR A 133 8.08 7.60 -20.07
N LEU A 134 8.87 8.38 -19.31
CA LEU A 134 8.62 8.59 -17.88
C LEU A 134 7.52 9.62 -17.61
N GLY A 135 7.13 10.41 -18.60
CA GLY A 135 6.02 11.37 -18.49
C GLY A 135 4.71 10.69 -18.14
N GLU A 136 4.29 9.72 -18.97
CA GLU A 136 3.09 8.91 -18.75
C GLU A 136 3.13 8.14 -17.43
N ALA A 137 4.29 7.55 -17.11
CA ALA A 137 4.50 6.85 -15.84
C ALA A 137 4.29 7.77 -14.64
N ARG A 138 4.78 9.01 -14.70
CA ARG A 138 4.64 9.99 -13.63
C ARG A 138 3.19 10.44 -13.44
N GLU A 139 2.42 10.62 -14.52
CA GLU A 139 1.00 10.96 -14.40
C GLU A 139 0.20 9.81 -13.76
N LEU A 140 0.46 8.54 -14.13
CA LEU A 140 -0.18 7.39 -13.48
C LEU A 140 0.18 7.28 -12.00
N ILE A 141 1.43 7.55 -11.62
CA ILE A 141 1.84 7.61 -10.21
C ILE A 141 1.09 8.71 -9.47
N LYS A 142 0.99 9.90 -10.06
CA LYS A 142 0.28 11.04 -9.48
C LYS A 142 -1.19 10.72 -9.25
N GLU A 143 -1.89 10.14 -10.23
CA GLU A 143 -3.30 9.76 -10.07
C GLU A 143 -3.45 8.65 -9.01
N THR A 144 -2.54 7.68 -8.96
CA THR A 144 -2.51 6.64 -7.92
C THR A 144 -2.37 7.25 -6.52
N VAL A 145 -1.43 8.16 -6.33
CA VAL A 145 -1.22 8.85 -5.03
C VAL A 145 -2.44 9.68 -4.66
N LYS A 146 -3.00 10.44 -5.61
CA LYS A 146 -4.20 11.24 -5.41
C LYS A 146 -5.38 10.38 -4.97
N HIS A 147 -5.65 9.27 -5.66
CA HIS A 147 -6.67 8.30 -5.27
C HIS A 147 -6.47 7.82 -3.83
N LYS A 148 -5.24 7.39 -3.47
CA LYS A 148 -4.96 6.95 -2.09
C LYS A 148 -5.21 8.05 -1.06
N MET A 149 -4.84 9.28 -1.33
CA MET A 149 -5.03 10.40 -0.38
C MET A 149 -6.50 10.80 -0.22
N VAL A 150 -7.24 10.82 -1.33
CA VAL A 150 -8.63 11.32 -1.34
C VAL A 150 -9.61 10.22 -0.94
N ASP A 151 -9.57 9.09 -1.66
CA ASP A 151 -10.63 8.09 -1.62
C ASP A 151 -10.36 6.97 -0.60
N VAL A 152 -9.09 6.69 -0.31
CA VAL A 152 -8.72 5.57 0.58
C VAL A 152 -8.39 6.06 1.99
N PHE A 153 -7.41 6.96 2.13
CA PHE A 153 -6.92 7.37 3.45
C PHE A 153 -7.68 8.59 4.02
N GLY A 154 -8.42 9.31 3.19
CA GLY A 154 -9.12 10.52 3.61
C GLY A 154 -8.19 11.62 4.15
N SER A 155 -6.92 11.65 3.70
CA SER A 155 -5.89 12.58 4.18
C SER A 155 -5.82 13.89 3.40
N ALA A 156 -6.57 14.02 2.31
CA ALA A 156 -6.62 15.24 1.51
C ALA A 156 -7.14 16.43 2.34
N ASN A 157 -6.50 17.59 2.18
CA ASN A 157 -6.84 18.85 2.87
C ASN A 157 -6.76 18.77 4.42
N LYS A 158 -5.91 17.89 4.96
CA LYS A 158 -5.72 17.72 6.41
C LYS A 158 -4.29 17.99 6.87
N ALA A 159 -3.48 18.63 6.04
CA ALA A 159 -2.14 19.10 6.39
C ALA A 159 -2.20 20.51 6.98
#